data_8495052cfe5f7641cc452d50b4dfd7e3
#
_entry.id   8495052cfe5f7641cc452d50b4dfd7e3
#
_cell.length_a   1.000
_cell.length_b   1.000
_cell.length_c   1.000
_cell.angle_alpha   90.00
_cell.angle_beta   90.00
_cell.angle_gamma   90.00
#
_symmetry.space_group_name_H-M   'P 1'
#
loop_
_entity.id
_entity.type
_entity.pdbx_description
1 polymer ?
#
loop_
_entity_poly.entity_id
_entity_poly.type
_entity_poly.pdbx_seq_one_letter_code
_entity_poly.pdbx_strand_id
1 'polypeptide(L)'
;MSSAALPAHGLTPGRARLALLALALGGFAIGTTEFVAMGLLPDLAQNLLPDLWASSQEEATARAGLLISAYALGVVVGAPTIAAFSARFPRKQLLLVLLVAFTVGTVASALLPSFGLVLLARFVAGLPHGAYFGIAALVAADLMGPGKRGQGIALVLSGLTIANIIGVPAITFLGQVAGWRVAYLVVALLFALTFVAVWLVVPHQAGDPGATMRRELRAFRRIQVWLALAIGAIGFGGFFAVYSYVAPIVTEVTGLDASLVPIALVMLGVGMTIGNFIGGRVADWNLMRGLFIFFGVFAVSLLGLALTAQTVPGLLVFLMMVGAASSALSPCIQMRLMEVAGESQTIAAAVNHSSLNLGNSLGAYLGGVVIAAGYGYLAPTWVGLALCVPAVILVVVSLMLGIHQRRAADAQSVTHNDSDGSGDDSEGAGGLRLEQDAVLDGSLS
;
A
#
# COMPACT_ATOMS: atom_id res chain seq x y z
N MET A 1 32.31 -11.28 25.31
CA MET A 1 31.21 -10.37 25.75
C MET A 1 31.06 -9.31 24.69
N SER A 2 30.09 -9.48 23.81
CA SER A 2 29.81 -8.55 22.69
C SER A 2 29.18 -7.28 23.28
N SER A 3 29.90 -6.17 23.19
CA SER A 3 29.38 -4.83 23.49
C SER A 3 28.25 -4.52 22.52
N ALA A 4 27.03 -4.64 22.97
CA ALA A 4 25.87 -4.17 22.21
C ALA A 4 26.01 -2.64 22.06
N ALA A 5 26.34 -2.19 20.86
CA ALA A 5 26.37 -0.78 20.53
C ALA A 5 25.00 -0.16 20.90
N LEU A 6 25.03 0.87 21.76
CA LEU A 6 23.83 1.63 22.11
C LEU A 6 23.20 2.20 20.82
N PRO A 7 21.88 2.11 20.64
CA PRO A 7 21.21 2.73 19.50
C PRO A 7 21.47 4.25 19.51
N ALA A 8 21.52 4.86 18.33
CA ALA A 8 21.94 6.25 18.07
C ALA A 8 21.20 7.34 18.88
N HIS A 9 20.19 7.00 19.66
CA HIS A 9 19.37 7.91 20.47
C HIS A 9 19.43 7.66 21.99
N GLY A 10 20.38 6.88 22.50
CA GLY A 10 20.52 6.63 23.94
C GLY A 10 19.35 5.89 24.61
N LEU A 11 18.45 5.30 23.81
CA LEU A 11 17.31 4.54 24.32
C LEU A 11 17.71 3.14 24.74
N THR A 12 17.13 2.66 25.85
CA THR A 12 17.22 1.24 26.19
C THR A 12 16.52 0.37 25.14
N PRO A 13 16.97 -0.87 24.88
CA PRO A 13 16.33 -1.77 23.92
C PRO A 13 14.82 -1.98 24.16
N GLY A 14 14.39 -1.96 25.43
CA GLY A 14 12.98 -2.06 25.81
C GLY A 14 12.17 -0.84 25.34
N ARG A 15 12.69 0.37 25.53
CA ARG A 15 12.03 1.60 25.08
C ARG A 15 11.94 1.69 23.55
N ALA A 16 12.98 1.25 22.84
CA ALA A 16 12.97 1.20 21.38
C ALA A 16 11.88 0.24 20.87
N ARG A 17 11.73 -0.94 21.49
CA ARG A 17 10.66 -1.90 21.15
C ARG A 17 9.27 -1.31 21.41
N LEU A 18 9.05 -0.64 22.55
CA LEU A 18 7.77 0.01 22.86
C LEU A 18 7.44 1.12 21.86
N ALA A 19 8.42 1.91 21.42
CA ALA A 19 8.22 2.92 20.41
C ALA A 19 7.82 2.30 19.05
N LEU A 20 8.47 1.21 18.63
CA LEU A 20 8.11 0.48 17.42
C LEU A 20 6.71 -0.12 17.49
N LEU A 21 6.32 -0.70 18.62
CA LEU A 21 4.97 -1.22 18.83
C LEU A 21 3.91 -0.11 18.83
N ALA A 22 4.20 1.06 19.38
CA ALA A 22 3.31 2.22 19.32
C ALA A 22 3.09 2.69 17.87
N LEU A 23 4.15 2.69 17.04
CA LEU A 23 4.04 3.00 15.61
C LEU A 23 3.25 1.93 14.83
N ALA A 24 3.47 0.65 15.15
CA ALA A 24 2.72 -0.46 14.56
C ALA A 24 1.23 -0.43 14.96
N LEU A 25 0.91 -0.03 16.19
CA LEU A 25 -0.47 0.18 16.63
C LEU A 25 -1.19 1.23 15.78
N GLY A 26 -0.50 2.29 15.37
CA GLY A 26 -1.06 3.27 14.42
C GLY A 26 -1.31 2.66 13.05
N GLY A 27 -0.41 1.82 12.54
CA GLY A 27 -0.63 1.05 11.31
C GLY A 27 -1.83 0.11 11.42
N PHE A 28 -2.01 -0.53 12.58
CA PHE A 28 -3.18 -1.35 12.88
C PHE A 28 -4.48 -0.53 12.89
N ALA A 29 -4.51 0.62 13.57
CA ALA A 29 -5.67 1.50 13.60
C ALA A 29 -6.03 2.04 12.20
N ILE A 30 -5.02 2.38 11.39
CA ILE A 30 -5.20 2.83 10.00
C ILE A 30 -5.82 1.72 9.15
N GLY A 31 -5.25 0.51 9.16
CA GLY A 31 -5.82 -0.61 8.43
C GLY A 31 -7.25 -0.94 8.85
N THR A 32 -7.52 -0.88 10.15
CA THR A 32 -8.86 -1.13 10.67
C THR A 32 -9.85 -0.07 10.18
N THR A 33 -9.52 1.23 10.22
CA THR A 33 -10.43 2.30 9.76
C THR A 33 -10.63 2.30 8.24
N GLU A 34 -9.60 1.90 7.47
CA GLU A 34 -9.68 1.83 6.01
C GLU A 34 -10.68 0.77 5.56
N PHE A 35 -10.58 -0.44 6.13
CA PHE A 35 -11.28 -1.61 5.60
C PHE A 35 -12.58 -1.98 6.34
N VAL A 36 -12.85 -1.42 7.53
CA VAL A 36 -14.08 -1.71 8.28
C VAL A 36 -15.35 -1.36 7.49
N ALA A 37 -15.31 -0.30 6.67
CA ALA A 37 -16.44 0.09 5.84
C ALA A 37 -16.86 -1.00 4.84
N MET A 38 -15.92 -1.86 4.41
CA MET A 38 -16.21 -2.96 3.47
C MET A 38 -17.00 -4.09 4.12
N GLY A 39 -16.72 -4.35 5.40
CA GLY A 39 -17.46 -5.34 6.19
C GLY A 39 -18.83 -4.86 6.67
N LEU A 40 -19.03 -3.54 6.81
CA LEU A 40 -20.26 -2.92 7.31
C LEU A 40 -21.02 -2.12 6.24
N LEU A 41 -20.74 -2.39 4.96
CA LEU A 41 -21.29 -1.60 3.86
C LEU A 41 -22.83 -1.61 3.80
N PRO A 42 -23.52 -2.74 3.96
CA PRO A 42 -24.98 -2.77 4.02
C PRO A 42 -25.53 -1.98 5.22
N ASP A 43 -24.91 -2.08 6.40
CA ASP A 43 -25.34 -1.34 7.61
C ASP A 43 -25.20 0.18 7.42
N LEU A 44 -24.11 0.62 6.78
CA LEU A 44 -23.88 2.02 6.42
C LEU A 44 -24.94 2.50 5.41
N ALA A 45 -25.23 1.68 4.38
CA ALA A 45 -26.23 1.99 3.36
C ALA A 45 -27.62 2.15 3.99
N GLN A 46 -28.05 1.17 4.78
CA GLN A 46 -29.35 1.16 5.44
C GLN A 46 -29.54 2.36 6.38
N ASN A 47 -28.51 2.71 7.14
CA ASN A 47 -28.62 3.77 8.13
C ASN A 47 -28.47 5.18 7.57
N LEU A 48 -27.62 5.38 6.57
CA LEU A 48 -27.30 6.69 6.00
C LEU A 48 -28.16 7.05 4.77
N LEU A 49 -28.76 6.05 4.12
CA LEU A 49 -29.56 6.19 2.90
C LEU A 49 -30.91 5.41 3.04
N PRO A 50 -31.71 5.64 4.11
CA PRO A 50 -32.87 4.80 4.40
C PRO A 50 -33.93 4.82 3.30
N ASP A 51 -34.20 5.94 2.67
CA ASP A 51 -35.18 6.05 1.58
C ASP A 51 -34.72 5.28 0.33
N LEU A 52 -33.43 5.38 0.01
CA LEU A 52 -32.86 4.65 -1.11
C LEU A 52 -32.78 3.15 -0.80
N TRP A 53 -32.45 2.77 0.42
CA TRP A 53 -32.45 1.37 0.87
C TRP A 53 -33.83 0.73 0.78
N ALA A 54 -34.88 1.47 1.10
CA ALA A 54 -36.26 0.99 1.00
C ALA A 54 -36.72 0.80 -0.47
N SER A 55 -36.19 1.58 -1.40
CA SER A 55 -36.49 1.48 -2.82
C SER A 55 -35.59 0.50 -3.59
N SER A 56 -34.29 0.49 -3.28
CA SER A 56 -33.29 -0.40 -3.91
C SER A 56 -32.09 -0.58 -2.98
N GLN A 57 -31.97 -1.76 -2.40
CA GLN A 57 -30.83 -2.11 -1.55
C GLN A 57 -29.51 -2.14 -2.35
N GLU A 58 -29.56 -2.57 -3.62
CA GLU A 58 -28.41 -2.60 -4.51
C GLU A 58 -27.88 -1.18 -4.77
N GLU A 59 -28.77 -0.24 -5.11
CA GLU A 59 -28.38 1.15 -5.37
C GLU A 59 -27.87 1.85 -4.09
N ALA A 60 -28.53 1.62 -2.94
CA ALA A 60 -28.07 2.15 -1.66
C ALA A 60 -26.69 1.62 -1.27
N THR A 61 -26.45 0.32 -1.45
CA THR A 61 -25.14 -0.32 -1.19
C THR A 61 -24.07 0.20 -2.14
N ALA A 62 -24.39 0.32 -3.43
CA ALA A 62 -23.50 0.90 -4.43
C ALA A 62 -23.11 2.35 -4.06
N ARG A 63 -24.10 3.17 -3.65
CA ARG A 63 -23.87 4.56 -3.23
C ARG A 63 -23.07 4.65 -1.95
N ALA A 64 -23.29 3.75 -0.98
CA ALA A 64 -22.48 3.66 0.24
C ALA A 64 -21.01 3.34 -0.06
N GLY A 65 -20.69 2.63 -1.14
CA GLY A 65 -19.34 2.39 -1.63
C GLY A 65 -18.52 3.66 -1.87
N LEU A 66 -19.19 4.81 -2.12
CA LEU A 66 -18.52 6.12 -2.20
C LEU A 66 -17.82 6.52 -0.90
N LEU A 67 -18.23 6.01 0.27
CA LEU A 67 -17.55 6.26 1.54
C LEU A 67 -16.15 5.63 1.56
N ILE A 68 -15.97 4.49 0.88
CA ILE A 68 -14.68 3.82 0.70
C ILE A 68 -13.84 4.66 -0.28
N SER A 69 -14.42 5.00 -1.44
CA SER A 69 -13.76 5.84 -2.44
C SER A 69 -13.31 7.19 -1.89
N ALA A 70 -14.12 7.84 -1.06
CA ALA A 70 -13.79 9.13 -0.46
C ALA A 70 -12.57 9.06 0.47
N TYR A 71 -12.51 8.03 1.33
CA TYR A 71 -11.34 7.81 2.18
C TYR A 71 -10.08 7.58 1.33
N ALA A 72 -10.16 6.70 0.35
CA ALA A 72 -9.05 6.37 -0.53
C ALA A 72 -8.57 7.61 -1.34
N LEU A 73 -9.49 8.45 -1.84
CA LEU A 73 -9.13 9.72 -2.47
C LEU A 73 -8.46 10.68 -1.49
N GLY A 74 -8.88 10.70 -0.21
CA GLY A 74 -8.19 11.43 0.85
C GLY A 74 -6.73 10.99 0.96
N VAL A 75 -6.45 9.68 0.93
CA VAL A 75 -5.07 9.14 0.94
C VAL A 75 -4.28 9.58 -0.30
N VAL A 76 -4.90 9.50 -1.49
CA VAL A 76 -4.27 9.92 -2.75
C VAL A 76 -3.81 11.38 -2.72
N VAL A 77 -4.64 12.26 -2.18
CA VAL A 77 -4.34 13.69 -2.05
C VAL A 77 -3.39 13.96 -0.90
N GLY A 78 -3.63 13.33 0.25
CA GLY A 78 -2.91 13.62 1.49
C GLY A 78 -1.47 13.10 1.48
N ALA A 79 -1.21 11.90 0.94
CA ALA A 79 0.12 11.32 0.98
C ALA A 79 1.20 12.21 0.32
N PRO A 80 1.07 12.66 -0.94
CA PRO A 80 2.08 13.50 -1.55
C PRO A 80 2.11 14.92 -0.96
N THR A 81 0.95 15.49 -0.63
CA THR A 81 0.87 16.88 -0.14
C THR A 81 1.44 17.01 1.26
N ILE A 82 1.00 16.16 2.20
CA ILE A 82 1.48 16.22 3.57
C ILE A 82 2.95 15.81 3.64
N ALA A 83 3.37 14.75 2.91
CA ALA A 83 4.78 14.35 2.87
C ALA A 83 5.68 15.50 2.38
N ALA A 84 5.26 16.23 1.35
CA ALA A 84 6.02 17.35 0.80
C ALA A 84 6.19 18.52 1.80
N PHE A 85 5.13 18.84 2.57
CA PHE A 85 5.17 19.93 3.56
C PHE A 85 5.79 19.50 4.89
N SER A 86 5.77 18.23 5.23
CA SER A 86 6.09 17.72 6.56
C SER A 86 7.57 17.45 6.78
N ALA A 87 8.39 17.27 5.75
CA ALA A 87 9.77 16.81 5.86
C ALA A 87 10.67 17.69 6.79
N ARG A 88 10.38 18.98 6.86
CA ARG A 88 11.12 19.96 7.68
C ARG A 88 10.73 19.98 9.17
N PHE A 89 9.59 19.41 9.54
CA PHE A 89 9.11 19.47 10.91
C PHE A 89 9.57 18.26 11.74
N PRO A 90 9.62 18.40 13.10
CA PRO A 90 9.98 17.29 13.97
C PRO A 90 9.03 16.11 13.80
N ARG A 91 9.58 14.92 13.52
CA ARG A 91 8.82 13.72 13.13
C ARG A 91 7.80 13.29 14.18
N LYS A 92 8.16 13.32 15.48
CA LYS A 92 7.23 12.99 16.56
C LYS A 92 6.02 13.92 16.59
N GLN A 93 6.22 15.22 16.45
CA GLN A 93 5.13 16.20 16.46
C GLN A 93 4.18 15.97 15.29
N LEU A 94 4.73 15.66 14.10
CA LEU A 94 3.93 15.32 12.93
C LEU A 94 3.07 14.08 13.17
N LEU A 95 3.65 12.99 13.70
CA LEU A 95 2.89 11.78 14.03
C LEU A 95 1.74 12.09 14.99
N LEU A 96 1.97 12.92 16.01
CA LEU A 96 0.92 13.31 16.96
C LEU A 96 -0.18 14.13 16.30
N VAL A 97 0.16 15.10 15.43
CA VAL A 97 -0.83 15.89 14.67
C VAL A 97 -1.65 14.98 13.74
N LEU A 98 -0.99 14.05 13.04
CA LEU A 98 -1.68 13.09 12.16
C LEU A 98 -2.63 12.18 12.95
N LEU A 99 -2.23 11.71 14.13
CA LEU A 99 -3.08 10.89 15.01
C LEU A 99 -4.27 11.67 15.56
N VAL A 100 -4.13 12.96 15.87
CA VAL A 100 -5.26 13.85 16.20
C VAL A 100 -6.20 13.96 15.00
N ALA A 101 -5.67 14.19 13.80
CA ALA A 101 -6.49 14.29 12.60
C ALA A 101 -7.27 12.98 12.32
N PHE A 102 -6.63 11.82 12.48
CA PHE A 102 -7.31 10.51 12.40
C PHE A 102 -8.41 10.36 13.44
N THR A 103 -8.11 10.70 14.70
CA THR A 103 -9.09 10.59 15.79
C THR A 103 -10.30 11.47 15.49
N VAL A 104 -10.09 12.75 15.18
CA VAL A 104 -11.15 13.71 14.88
C VAL A 104 -11.96 13.29 13.64
N GLY A 105 -11.28 12.91 12.55
CA GLY A 105 -11.93 12.47 11.32
C GLY A 105 -12.76 11.19 11.50
N THR A 106 -12.26 10.25 12.33
CA THR A 106 -12.97 9.00 12.61
C THR A 106 -14.18 9.23 13.56
N VAL A 107 -14.02 10.07 14.58
CA VAL A 107 -15.13 10.51 15.44
C VAL A 107 -16.19 11.24 14.62
N ALA A 108 -15.78 12.17 13.74
CA ALA A 108 -16.71 12.87 12.84
C ALA A 108 -17.45 11.87 11.94
N SER A 109 -16.77 10.88 11.38
CA SER A 109 -17.40 9.82 10.58
C SER A 109 -18.46 9.04 11.38
N ALA A 110 -18.24 8.82 12.68
CA ALA A 110 -19.19 8.12 13.56
C ALA A 110 -20.40 8.95 13.95
N LEU A 111 -20.23 10.26 14.17
CA LEU A 111 -21.24 11.10 14.81
C LEU A 111 -22.07 11.94 13.82
N LEU A 112 -21.56 12.18 12.61
CA LEU A 112 -22.27 13.02 11.63
C LEU A 112 -23.55 12.33 11.12
N PRO A 113 -24.67 13.11 10.98
CA PRO A 113 -25.97 12.53 10.76
C PRO A 113 -26.30 12.19 9.31
N SER A 114 -25.65 12.81 8.34
CA SER A 114 -26.00 12.63 6.93
C SER A 114 -24.90 12.00 6.11
N PHE A 115 -25.28 11.28 5.04
CA PHE A 115 -24.35 10.61 4.12
C PHE A 115 -23.28 11.56 3.59
N GLY A 116 -23.66 12.77 3.13
CA GLY A 116 -22.69 13.73 2.57
C GLY A 116 -21.68 14.24 3.60
N LEU A 117 -22.08 14.44 4.85
CA LEU A 117 -21.16 14.84 5.93
C LEU A 117 -20.23 13.70 6.32
N VAL A 118 -20.73 12.45 6.38
CA VAL A 118 -19.89 11.26 6.63
C VAL A 118 -18.91 11.07 5.47
N LEU A 119 -19.35 11.28 4.21
CA LEU A 119 -18.48 11.21 3.03
C LEU A 119 -17.30 12.19 3.14
N LEU A 120 -17.58 13.45 3.51
CA LEU A 120 -16.56 14.47 3.72
C LEU A 120 -15.62 14.08 4.88
N ALA A 121 -16.17 13.60 6.00
CA ALA A 121 -15.37 13.15 7.14
C ALA A 121 -14.46 11.99 6.77
N ARG A 122 -14.93 11.05 5.95
CA ARG A 122 -14.11 9.94 5.42
C ARG A 122 -12.97 10.44 4.55
N PHE A 123 -13.22 11.40 3.66
CA PHE A 123 -12.17 12.03 2.84
C PHE A 123 -11.11 12.70 3.73
N VAL A 124 -11.53 13.50 4.71
CA VAL A 124 -10.62 14.18 5.65
C VAL A 124 -9.83 13.16 6.49
N ALA A 125 -10.47 12.08 6.97
CA ALA A 125 -9.80 11.02 7.71
C ALA A 125 -8.76 10.26 6.86
N GLY A 126 -8.91 10.22 5.55
CA GLY A 126 -7.94 9.62 4.63
C GLY A 126 -6.66 10.45 4.44
N LEU A 127 -6.73 11.79 4.58
CA LEU A 127 -5.57 12.67 4.31
C LEU A 127 -4.29 12.31 5.07
N PRO A 128 -4.31 12.00 6.38
CA PRO A 128 -3.10 11.72 7.14
C PRO A 128 -2.48 10.34 6.89
N HIS A 129 -3.19 9.41 6.21
CA HIS A 129 -2.83 8.00 6.08
C HIS A 129 -1.42 7.77 5.51
N GLY A 130 -1.17 8.22 4.28
CA GLY A 130 0.10 7.98 3.60
C GLY A 130 1.28 8.68 4.29
N ALA A 131 1.05 9.88 4.84
CA ALA A 131 2.05 10.62 5.60
C ALA A 131 2.42 9.90 6.90
N TYR A 132 1.45 9.31 7.61
CA TYR A 132 1.74 8.53 8.82
C TYR A 132 2.70 7.39 8.53
N PHE A 133 2.42 6.54 7.53
CA PHE A 133 3.30 5.41 7.19
C PHE A 133 4.70 5.87 6.77
N GLY A 134 4.80 6.93 5.97
CA GLY A 134 6.09 7.48 5.57
C GLY A 134 6.94 7.94 6.76
N ILE A 135 6.34 8.73 7.67
CA ILE A 135 7.05 9.27 8.86
C ILE A 135 7.34 8.16 9.87
N ALA A 136 6.37 7.28 10.13
CA ALA A 136 6.55 6.15 11.06
C ALA A 136 7.65 5.19 10.60
N ALA A 137 7.74 4.92 9.28
CA ALA A 137 8.80 4.12 8.69
C ALA A 137 10.20 4.74 8.91
N LEU A 138 10.34 6.06 8.71
CA LEU A 138 11.60 6.79 8.97
C LEU A 138 11.98 6.73 10.45
N VAL A 139 11.03 6.98 11.35
CA VAL A 139 11.26 6.90 12.80
C VAL A 139 11.68 5.49 13.21
N ALA A 140 11.00 4.46 12.69
CA ALA A 140 11.32 3.08 12.99
C ALA A 140 12.69 2.65 12.45
N ALA A 141 13.06 3.10 11.25
CA ALA A 141 14.37 2.86 10.66
C ALA A 141 15.49 3.45 11.53
N ASP A 142 15.31 4.66 12.03
CA ASP A 142 16.27 5.33 12.89
C ASP A 142 16.37 4.68 14.28
N LEU A 143 15.26 4.23 14.86
CA LEU A 143 15.22 3.50 16.13
C LEU A 143 15.97 2.15 16.07
N MET A 144 15.93 1.46 14.95
CA MET A 144 16.62 0.18 14.76
C MET A 144 18.10 0.33 14.43
N GLY A 145 18.51 1.46 13.91
CA GLY A 145 19.88 1.77 13.54
C GLY A 145 20.39 1.07 12.27
N PRO A 146 21.69 1.29 11.94
CA PRO A 146 22.31 0.71 10.75
C PRO A 146 22.19 -0.82 10.70
N GLY A 147 21.94 -1.38 9.52
CA GLY A 147 21.82 -2.83 9.31
C GLY A 147 20.47 -3.45 9.70
N LYS A 148 19.59 -2.72 10.42
CA LYS A 148 18.27 -3.23 10.85
C LYS A 148 17.10 -2.30 10.45
N ARG A 149 17.35 -1.29 9.64
CA ARG A 149 16.35 -0.30 9.20
C ARG A 149 15.12 -0.95 8.59
N GLY A 150 15.33 -1.92 7.68
CA GLY A 150 14.24 -2.66 7.04
C GLY A 150 13.36 -3.43 8.03
N GLN A 151 13.94 -3.99 9.08
CA GLN A 151 13.18 -4.70 10.12
C GLN A 151 12.26 -3.73 10.89
N GLY A 152 12.72 -2.49 11.19
CA GLY A 152 11.90 -1.47 11.81
C GLY A 152 10.70 -1.07 10.94
N ILE A 153 10.93 -0.84 9.66
CA ILE A 153 9.89 -0.52 8.68
C ILE A 153 8.86 -1.67 8.58
N ALA A 154 9.35 -2.91 8.47
CA ALA A 154 8.51 -4.09 8.39
C ALA A 154 7.63 -4.25 9.65
N LEU A 155 8.15 -3.94 10.82
CA LEU A 155 7.37 -3.99 12.06
C LEU A 155 6.23 -2.95 12.08
N VAL A 156 6.45 -1.73 11.59
CA VAL A 156 5.38 -0.73 11.47
C VAL A 156 4.31 -1.19 10.48
N LEU A 157 4.72 -1.71 9.31
CA LEU A 157 3.79 -2.20 8.29
C LEU A 157 3.05 -3.47 8.71
N SER A 158 3.62 -4.28 9.65
CA SER A 158 2.92 -5.45 10.18
C SER A 158 1.63 -5.09 10.92
N GLY A 159 1.51 -3.85 11.43
CA GLY A 159 0.26 -3.36 12.00
C GLY A 159 -0.90 -3.45 11.01
N LEU A 160 -0.68 -3.04 9.74
CA LEU A 160 -1.68 -3.16 8.68
C LEU A 160 -2.05 -4.62 8.38
N THR A 161 -1.06 -5.51 8.35
CA THR A 161 -1.28 -6.95 8.12
C THR A 161 -2.13 -7.57 9.24
N ILE A 162 -1.81 -7.24 10.51
CA ILE A 162 -2.57 -7.70 11.67
C ILE A 162 -3.99 -7.13 11.66
N ALA A 163 -4.15 -5.86 11.22
CA ALA A 163 -5.47 -5.26 11.08
C ALA A 163 -6.36 -6.07 10.11
N ASN A 164 -5.83 -6.52 8.98
CA ASN A 164 -6.60 -7.30 8.01
C ASN A 164 -7.05 -8.67 8.54
N ILE A 165 -6.23 -9.32 9.40
CA ILE A 165 -6.56 -10.66 9.93
C ILE A 165 -7.47 -10.57 11.16
N ILE A 166 -7.23 -9.59 12.04
CA ILE A 166 -7.89 -9.51 13.35
C ILE A 166 -8.72 -8.23 13.48
N GLY A 167 -8.15 -7.06 13.16
CA GLY A 167 -8.76 -5.76 13.40
C GLY A 167 -10.05 -5.58 12.63
N VAL A 168 -10.01 -5.76 11.32
CA VAL A 168 -11.18 -5.57 10.44
C VAL A 168 -12.29 -6.58 10.77
N PRO A 169 -12.03 -7.90 10.88
CA PRO A 169 -13.07 -8.84 11.27
C PRO A 169 -13.68 -8.56 12.64
N ALA A 170 -12.85 -8.26 13.66
CA ALA A 170 -13.32 -7.99 15.01
C ALA A 170 -14.19 -6.73 15.10
N ILE A 171 -13.76 -5.65 14.41
CA ILE A 171 -14.52 -4.39 14.38
C ILE A 171 -15.77 -4.51 13.50
N THR A 172 -15.75 -5.32 12.45
CA THR A 172 -16.94 -5.65 11.64
C THR A 172 -17.96 -6.39 12.51
N PHE A 173 -17.54 -7.43 13.22
CA PHE A 173 -18.42 -8.13 14.17
C PHE A 173 -19.01 -7.20 15.24
N LEU A 174 -18.17 -6.34 15.84
CA LEU A 174 -18.63 -5.34 16.79
C LEU A 174 -19.68 -4.41 16.17
N GLY A 175 -19.45 -3.96 14.93
CA GLY A 175 -20.35 -3.07 14.21
C GLY A 175 -21.71 -3.72 13.90
N GLN A 176 -21.73 -5.01 13.59
CA GLN A 176 -22.96 -5.78 13.38
C GLN A 176 -23.78 -5.94 14.67
N VAL A 177 -23.12 -6.14 15.83
CA VAL A 177 -23.79 -6.37 17.11
C VAL A 177 -24.19 -5.05 17.80
N ALA A 178 -23.30 -4.05 17.79
CA ALA A 178 -23.46 -2.80 18.55
C ALA A 178 -23.76 -1.58 17.66
N GLY A 179 -23.77 -1.77 16.34
CA GLY A 179 -23.97 -0.72 15.34
C GLY A 179 -22.65 -0.15 14.81
N TRP A 180 -22.63 0.22 13.54
CA TRP A 180 -21.44 0.70 12.83
C TRP A 180 -20.82 1.96 13.46
N ARG A 181 -21.64 2.82 14.10
CA ARG A 181 -21.12 4.02 14.79
C ARG A 181 -20.23 3.65 15.97
N VAL A 182 -20.59 2.62 16.73
CA VAL A 182 -19.79 2.10 17.86
C VAL A 182 -18.47 1.55 17.33
N ALA A 183 -18.49 0.81 16.23
CA ALA A 183 -17.28 0.31 15.58
C ALA A 183 -16.29 1.44 15.23
N TYR A 184 -16.78 2.52 14.61
CA TYR A 184 -15.96 3.69 14.31
C TYR A 184 -15.44 4.41 15.56
N LEU A 185 -16.23 4.52 16.63
CA LEU A 185 -15.78 5.10 17.90
C LEU A 185 -14.69 4.27 18.57
N VAL A 186 -14.77 2.93 18.49
CA VAL A 186 -13.70 2.05 18.98
C VAL A 186 -12.42 2.23 18.17
N VAL A 187 -12.51 2.40 16.84
CA VAL A 187 -11.36 2.73 16.01
C VAL A 187 -10.79 4.11 16.35
N ALA A 188 -11.64 5.11 16.62
CA ALA A 188 -11.20 6.42 17.10
C ALA A 188 -10.46 6.33 18.44
N LEU A 189 -10.95 5.48 19.36
CA LEU A 189 -10.27 5.18 20.63
C LEU A 189 -8.89 4.54 20.39
N LEU A 190 -8.76 3.63 19.42
CA LEU A 190 -7.45 3.06 19.05
C LEU A 190 -6.47 4.14 18.58
N PHE A 191 -6.92 5.12 17.80
CA PHE A 191 -6.09 6.26 17.41
C PHE A 191 -5.70 7.13 18.61
N ALA A 192 -6.63 7.39 19.52
CA ALA A 192 -6.35 8.15 20.76
C ALA A 192 -5.34 7.40 21.65
N LEU A 193 -5.48 6.09 21.82
CA LEU A 193 -4.52 5.25 22.53
C LEU A 193 -3.16 5.25 21.85
N THR A 194 -3.13 5.18 20.52
CA THR A 194 -1.90 5.31 19.74
C THR A 194 -1.24 6.67 19.94
N PHE A 195 -2.02 7.75 19.97
CA PHE A 195 -1.51 9.09 20.28
C PHE A 195 -0.81 9.12 21.62
N VAL A 196 -1.45 8.60 22.66
CA VAL A 196 -0.84 8.54 24.02
C VAL A 196 0.43 7.68 24.01
N ALA A 197 0.40 6.50 23.37
CA ALA A 197 1.56 5.64 23.27
C ALA A 197 2.74 6.34 22.55
N VAL A 198 2.49 6.94 21.38
CA VAL A 198 3.53 7.69 20.62
C VAL A 198 4.06 8.87 21.44
N TRP A 199 3.18 9.60 22.11
CA TRP A 199 3.57 10.73 22.98
C TRP A 199 4.51 10.29 24.11
N LEU A 200 4.23 9.16 24.76
CA LEU A 200 5.00 8.66 25.89
C LEU A 200 6.33 8.01 25.49
N VAL A 201 6.34 7.18 24.42
CA VAL A 201 7.50 6.30 24.16
C VAL A 201 8.34 6.67 22.96
N VAL A 202 7.81 7.38 21.95
CA VAL A 202 8.59 7.77 20.76
C VAL A 202 9.49 8.95 21.11
N PRO A 203 10.81 8.87 20.86
CA PRO A 203 11.73 9.96 21.14
C PRO A 203 11.52 11.15 20.19
N HIS A 204 11.94 12.32 20.62
CA HIS A 204 11.96 13.49 19.75
C HIS A 204 13.01 13.30 18.64
N GLN A 205 12.62 13.52 17.40
CA GLN A 205 13.51 13.48 16.23
C GLN A 205 13.33 14.75 15.43
N ALA A 206 14.45 15.40 15.10
CA ALA A 206 14.43 16.58 14.25
C ALA A 206 13.94 16.24 12.84
N GLY A 207 13.33 17.21 12.17
CA GLY A 207 13.07 17.15 10.74
C GLY A 207 14.37 17.29 9.93
N ASP A 208 14.28 17.09 8.63
CA ASP A 208 15.39 17.31 7.71
C ASP A 208 15.26 18.70 7.05
N PRO A 209 16.05 19.72 7.51
CA PRO A 209 16.00 21.06 6.92
C PRO A 209 16.45 21.11 5.45
N GLY A 210 17.21 20.09 5.00
CA GLY A 210 17.72 19.98 3.63
C GLY A 210 16.78 19.28 2.64
N ALA A 211 15.67 18.73 3.13
CA ALA A 211 14.68 18.08 2.27
C ALA A 211 14.02 19.12 1.36
N THR A 212 14.26 19.01 0.05
CA THR A 212 13.65 19.89 -0.95
C THR A 212 12.66 19.13 -1.79
N MET A 213 11.39 19.59 -1.78
CA MET A 213 10.31 19.06 -2.61
C MET A 213 10.67 19.01 -4.11
N ARG A 214 11.49 19.97 -4.58
CA ARG A 214 11.89 20.06 -5.99
C ARG A 214 12.76 18.88 -6.44
N ARG A 215 13.59 18.32 -5.56
CA ARG A 215 14.45 17.15 -5.86
C ARG A 215 13.58 15.91 -5.99
N GLU A 216 12.67 15.73 -5.06
CA GLU A 216 11.77 14.57 -5.01
C GLU A 216 10.81 14.54 -6.21
N LEU A 217 10.26 15.69 -6.62
CA LEU A 217 9.34 15.79 -7.76
C LEU A 217 9.98 15.46 -9.12
N ARG A 218 11.31 15.35 -9.22
CA ARG A 218 11.98 14.96 -10.48
C ARG A 218 11.61 13.54 -10.92
N ALA A 219 11.28 12.65 -9.99
CA ALA A 219 10.83 11.29 -10.31
C ALA A 219 9.63 11.30 -11.27
N PHE A 220 8.70 12.24 -11.08
CA PHE A 220 7.51 12.34 -11.91
C PHE A 220 7.74 12.80 -13.36
N ARG A 221 8.97 13.19 -13.72
CA ARG A 221 9.34 13.44 -15.12
C ARG A 221 9.58 12.15 -15.91
N ARG A 222 9.74 11.03 -15.22
CA ARG A 222 10.02 9.72 -15.86
C ARG A 222 8.70 9.01 -16.18
N ILE A 223 8.46 8.71 -17.45
CA ILE A 223 7.25 7.99 -17.90
C ILE A 223 7.10 6.62 -17.21
N GLN A 224 8.21 5.95 -16.91
CA GLN A 224 8.20 4.66 -16.21
C GLN A 224 7.60 4.74 -14.80
N VAL A 225 7.73 5.89 -14.11
CA VAL A 225 7.09 6.12 -12.81
C VAL A 225 5.57 6.14 -12.97
N TRP A 226 5.06 6.85 -13.97
CA TRP A 226 3.62 6.88 -14.25
C TRP A 226 3.05 5.54 -14.67
N LEU A 227 3.82 4.76 -15.45
CA LEU A 227 3.43 3.38 -15.80
C LEU A 227 3.37 2.49 -14.57
N ALA A 228 4.35 2.55 -13.66
CA ALA A 228 4.35 1.78 -12.42
C ALA A 228 3.17 2.18 -11.50
N LEU A 229 2.88 3.48 -11.39
CA LEU A 229 1.71 3.98 -10.65
C LEU A 229 0.39 3.51 -11.28
N ALA A 230 0.29 3.54 -12.61
CA ALA A 230 -0.91 3.08 -13.31
C ALA A 230 -1.11 1.56 -13.18
N ILE A 231 -0.03 0.75 -13.23
CA ILE A 231 -0.08 -0.69 -12.95
C ILE A 231 -0.62 -0.95 -11.55
N GLY A 232 -0.14 -0.20 -10.55
CA GLY A 232 -0.63 -0.29 -9.19
C GLY A 232 -2.10 0.10 -9.07
N ALA A 233 -2.49 1.26 -9.59
CA ALA A 233 -3.85 1.76 -9.50
C ALA A 233 -4.87 0.85 -10.20
N ILE A 234 -4.58 0.41 -11.42
CA ILE A 234 -5.50 -0.44 -12.20
C ILE A 234 -5.52 -1.87 -11.64
N GLY A 235 -4.34 -2.44 -11.31
CA GLY A 235 -4.25 -3.79 -10.77
C GLY A 235 -4.96 -3.93 -9.42
N PHE A 236 -4.74 -2.99 -8.49
CA PHE A 236 -5.45 -2.99 -7.22
C PHE A 236 -6.91 -2.58 -7.35
N GLY A 237 -7.29 -1.84 -8.40
CA GLY A 237 -8.70 -1.56 -8.71
C GLY A 237 -9.53 -2.83 -8.82
N GLY A 238 -8.99 -3.89 -9.42
CA GLY A 238 -9.63 -5.20 -9.49
C GLY A 238 -9.85 -5.86 -8.13
N PHE A 239 -8.87 -5.78 -7.24
CA PHE A 239 -8.98 -6.29 -5.87
C PHE A 239 -10.05 -5.53 -5.07
N PHE A 240 -10.00 -4.21 -5.11
CA PHE A 240 -10.92 -3.39 -4.34
C PHE A 240 -12.36 -3.38 -4.91
N ALA A 241 -12.54 -3.70 -6.19
CA ALA A 241 -13.87 -3.95 -6.73
C ALA A 241 -14.57 -5.11 -5.99
N VAL A 242 -13.84 -6.18 -5.68
CA VAL A 242 -14.38 -7.32 -4.91
C VAL A 242 -14.42 -7.01 -3.42
N TYR A 243 -13.32 -6.52 -2.86
CA TYR A 243 -13.20 -6.33 -1.41
C TYR A 243 -14.22 -5.33 -0.87
N SER A 244 -14.51 -4.25 -1.62
CA SER A 244 -15.49 -3.23 -1.20
C SER A 244 -16.90 -3.79 -1.02
N TYR A 245 -17.23 -4.87 -1.73
CA TYR A 245 -18.56 -5.48 -1.72
C TYR A 245 -18.56 -6.91 -1.18
N VAL A 246 -17.53 -7.28 -0.39
CA VAL A 246 -17.44 -8.63 0.19
C VAL A 246 -18.63 -8.97 1.07
N ALA A 247 -19.16 -8.01 1.86
CA ALA A 247 -20.31 -8.25 2.72
C ALA A 247 -21.55 -8.67 1.92
N PRO A 248 -22.04 -7.93 0.91
CA PRO A 248 -23.16 -8.37 0.10
C PRO A 248 -22.85 -9.62 -0.76
N ILE A 249 -21.60 -9.89 -1.14
CA ILE A 249 -21.27 -11.17 -1.78
C ILE A 249 -21.56 -12.35 -0.83
N VAL A 250 -21.19 -12.20 0.45
CA VAL A 250 -21.44 -13.23 1.48
C VAL A 250 -22.93 -13.43 1.71
N THR A 251 -23.70 -12.33 1.88
CA THR A 251 -25.11 -12.40 2.27
C THR A 251 -26.04 -12.66 1.09
N GLU A 252 -25.87 -11.96 -0.02
CA GLU A 252 -26.84 -11.98 -1.13
C GLU A 252 -26.50 -13.01 -2.22
N VAL A 253 -25.18 -13.33 -2.39
CA VAL A 253 -24.76 -14.29 -3.41
C VAL A 253 -24.63 -15.69 -2.86
N THR A 254 -23.92 -15.84 -1.73
CA THR A 254 -23.73 -17.14 -1.08
C THR A 254 -24.91 -17.50 -0.18
N GLY A 255 -25.75 -16.51 0.21
CA GLY A 255 -26.89 -16.71 1.08
C GLY A 255 -26.52 -17.02 2.53
N LEU A 256 -25.36 -16.57 3.01
CA LEU A 256 -24.90 -16.77 4.36
C LEU A 256 -25.41 -15.68 5.29
N ASP A 257 -25.53 -16.00 6.57
CA ASP A 257 -25.85 -15.02 7.60
C ASP A 257 -24.77 -13.95 7.70
N ALA A 258 -25.16 -12.70 7.95
CA ALA A 258 -24.23 -11.56 8.06
C ALA A 258 -23.15 -11.76 9.13
N SER A 259 -23.40 -12.55 10.19
CA SER A 259 -22.41 -12.90 11.21
C SER A 259 -21.20 -13.68 10.67
N LEU A 260 -21.29 -14.23 9.45
CA LEU A 260 -20.20 -14.94 8.77
C LEU A 260 -19.32 -14.02 7.91
N VAL A 261 -19.71 -12.77 7.70
CA VAL A 261 -18.87 -11.76 6.99
C VAL A 261 -17.48 -11.62 7.63
N PRO A 262 -17.33 -11.54 8.97
CA PRO A 262 -15.99 -11.51 9.57
C PRO A 262 -15.12 -12.71 9.21
N ILE A 263 -15.68 -13.90 9.04
CA ILE A 263 -14.94 -15.11 8.64
C ILE A 263 -14.42 -14.97 7.21
N ALA A 264 -15.24 -14.48 6.28
CA ALA A 264 -14.82 -14.20 4.91
C ALA A 264 -13.68 -13.17 4.86
N LEU A 265 -13.75 -12.13 5.72
CA LEU A 265 -12.70 -11.12 5.87
C LEU A 265 -11.41 -11.72 6.44
N VAL A 266 -11.49 -12.65 7.42
CA VAL A 266 -10.32 -13.40 7.93
C VAL A 266 -9.67 -14.18 6.80
N MET A 267 -10.43 -14.92 6.00
CA MET A 267 -9.89 -15.71 4.90
C MET A 267 -9.17 -14.82 3.87
N LEU A 268 -9.76 -13.70 3.53
CA LEU A 268 -9.13 -12.71 2.65
C LEU A 268 -7.86 -12.13 3.28
N GLY A 269 -7.88 -11.75 4.56
CA GLY A 269 -6.73 -11.21 5.29
C GLY A 269 -5.58 -12.22 5.45
N VAL A 270 -5.88 -13.51 5.70
CA VAL A 270 -4.90 -14.59 5.71
C VAL A 270 -4.27 -14.72 4.32
N GLY A 271 -5.10 -14.72 3.26
CA GLY A 271 -4.63 -14.71 1.89
C GLY A 271 -3.66 -13.54 1.64
N MET A 272 -4.06 -12.31 2.01
CA MET A 272 -3.22 -11.11 1.87
C MET A 272 -1.86 -11.27 2.55
N THR A 273 -1.83 -11.87 3.73
CA THR A 273 -0.59 -12.08 4.49
C THR A 273 0.33 -13.07 3.78
N ILE A 274 -0.20 -14.22 3.36
CA ILE A 274 0.54 -15.24 2.62
C ILE A 274 1.06 -14.64 1.30
N GLY A 275 0.20 -13.92 0.58
CA GLY A 275 0.54 -13.30 -0.68
C GLY A 275 1.66 -12.28 -0.58
N ASN A 276 1.59 -11.38 0.40
CA ASN A 276 2.63 -10.38 0.64
C ASN A 276 4.00 -11.02 0.90
N PHE A 277 4.02 -12.12 1.65
CA PHE A 277 5.24 -12.86 1.97
C PHE A 277 5.84 -13.58 0.75
N ILE A 278 4.99 -14.23 -0.07
CA ILE A 278 5.39 -14.87 -1.32
C ILE A 278 5.83 -13.82 -2.34
N GLY A 279 5.07 -12.75 -2.47
CA GLY A 279 5.32 -11.65 -3.40
C GLY A 279 6.67 -10.98 -3.17
N GLY A 280 7.06 -10.76 -1.90
CA GLY A 280 8.38 -10.23 -1.56
C GLY A 280 9.51 -11.11 -2.08
N ARG A 281 9.43 -12.44 -1.85
CA ARG A 281 10.45 -13.39 -2.34
C ARG A 281 10.53 -13.46 -3.87
N VAL A 282 9.38 -13.44 -4.53
CA VAL A 282 9.33 -13.49 -6.01
C VAL A 282 9.83 -12.17 -6.61
N ALA A 283 9.55 -11.03 -5.98
CA ALA A 283 10.06 -9.74 -6.40
C ALA A 283 11.60 -9.70 -6.36
N ASP A 284 12.21 -10.27 -5.29
CA ASP A 284 13.67 -10.37 -5.18
C ASP A 284 14.27 -11.32 -6.23
N TRP A 285 13.55 -12.41 -6.59
CA TRP A 285 14.03 -13.36 -7.60
C TRP A 285 13.92 -12.83 -9.03
N ASN A 286 12.73 -12.38 -9.44
CA ASN A 286 12.48 -11.78 -10.76
C ASN A 286 11.20 -10.97 -10.76
N LEU A 287 11.35 -9.67 -10.62
CA LEU A 287 10.29 -8.69 -10.51
C LEU A 287 9.26 -8.78 -11.64
N MET A 288 9.72 -8.79 -12.88
CA MET A 288 8.83 -8.77 -14.05
C MET A 288 8.06 -10.08 -14.21
N ARG A 289 8.72 -11.22 -14.00
CA ARG A 289 8.04 -12.53 -13.97
C ARG A 289 7.01 -12.59 -12.85
N GLY A 290 7.34 -12.03 -11.67
CA GLY A 290 6.43 -11.94 -10.54
C GLY A 290 5.13 -11.19 -10.90
N LEU A 291 5.23 -10.05 -11.57
CA LEU A 291 4.06 -9.29 -12.01
C LEU A 291 3.16 -10.13 -12.93
N PHE A 292 3.72 -10.81 -13.95
CA PHE A 292 2.92 -11.65 -14.87
C PHE A 292 2.29 -12.84 -14.17
N ILE A 293 3.03 -13.54 -13.31
CA ILE A 293 2.52 -14.70 -12.56
C ILE A 293 1.37 -14.27 -11.67
N PHE A 294 1.55 -13.20 -10.88
CA PHE A 294 0.54 -12.81 -9.91
C PHE A 294 -0.69 -12.17 -10.57
N PHE A 295 -0.56 -11.45 -11.69
CA PHE A 295 -1.74 -11.04 -12.46
C PHE A 295 -2.48 -12.25 -13.05
N GLY A 296 -1.78 -13.28 -13.51
CA GLY A 296 -2.39 -14.52 -13.99
C GLY A 296 -3.13 -15.26 -12.88
N VAL A 297 -2.49 -15.44 -11.71
CA VAL A 297 -3.12 -16.07 -10.54
C VAL A 297 -4.29 -15.25 -10.05
N PHE A 298 -4.18 -13.92 -10.06
CA PHE A 298 -5.26 -13.02 -9.67
C PHE A 298 -6.47 -13.13 -10.60
N ALA A 299 -6.26 -13.15 -11.92
CA ALA A 299 -7.33 -13.34 -12.90
C ALA A 299 -8.03 -14.69 -12.72
N VAL A 300 -7.27 -15.78 -12.51
CA VAL A 300 -7.82 -17.12 -12.22
C VAL A 300 -8.62 -17.12 -10.90
N SER A 301 -8.13 -16.41 -9.88
CA SER A 301 -8.82 -16.31 -8.59
C SER A 301 -10.15 -15.55 -8.70
N LEU A 302 -10.16 -14.46 -9.46
CA LEU A 302 -11.38 -13.69 -9.75
C LEU A 302 -12.39 -14.51 -10.56
N LEU A 303 -11.93 -15.22 -11.58
CA LEU A 303 -12.78 -16.10 -12.38
C LEU A 303 -13.35 -17.23 -11.51
N GLY A 304 -12.52 -17.87 -10.69
CA GLY A 304 -12.98 -18.89 -9.75
C GLY A 304 -14.03 -18.36 -8.78
N LEU A 305 -13.82 -17.16 -8.22
CA LEU A 305 -14.81 -16.52 -7.35
C LEU A 305 -16.11 -16.25 -8.11
N ALA A 306 -16.05 -15.69 -9.33
CA ALA A 306 -17.23 -15.39 -10.14
C ALA A 306 -18.07 -16.65 -10.46
N LEU A 307 -17.42 -17.80 -10.61
CA LEU A 307 -18.09 -19.06 -11.00
C LEU A 307 -18.56 -19.89 -9.79
N THR A 308 -17.99 -19.68 -8.59
CA THR A 308 -18.22 -20.58 -7.44
C THR A 308 -18.67 -19.89 -6.16
N ALA A 309 -18.83 -18.57 -6.17
CA ALA A 309 -19.22 -17.79 -4.97
C ALA A 309 -20.58 -18.17 -4.39
N GLN A 310 -21.44 -18.87 -5.13
CA GLN A 310 -22.70 -19.41 -4.64
C GLN A 310 -22.52 -20.56 -3.64
N THR A 311 -21.30 -21.10 -3.54
CA THR A 311 -20.98 -22.17 -2.60
C THR A 311 -20.02 -21.65 -1.51
N VAL A 312 -20.20 -22.10 -0.27
CA VAL A 312 -19.34 -21.68 0.85
C VAL A 312 -17.87 -22.01 0.61
N PRO A 313 -17.49 -23.23 0.17
CA PRO A 313 -16.09 -23.52 -0.14
C PRO A 313 -15.52 -22.65 -1.26
N GLY A 314 -16.28 -22.42 -2.33
CA GLY A 314 -15.89 -21.57 -3.46
C GLY A 314 -15.66 -20.13 -3.02
N LEU A 315 -16.59 -19.55 -2.25
CA LEU A 315 -16.44 -18.23 -1.66
C LEU A 315 -15.13 -18.11 -0.85
N LEU A 316 -14.96 -18.96 0.17
CA LEU A 316 -13.85 -18.83 1.13
C LEU A 316 -12.49 -19.09 0.48
N VAL A 317 -12.38 -20.13 -0.36
CA VAL A 317 -11.13 -20.46 -1.06
C VAL A 317 -10.73 -19.35 -2.03
N PHE A 318 -11.66 -18.90 -2.86
CA PHE A 318 -11.31 -17.90 -3.86
C PHE A 318 -11.18 -16.49 -3.28
N LEU A 319 -11.87 -16.12 -2.19
CA LEU A 319 -11.55 -14.89 -1.44
C LEU A 319 -10.13 -14.93 -0.89
N MET A 320 -9.71 -16.05 -0.29
CA MET A 320 -8.34 -16.21 0.18
C MET A 320 -7.33 -16.10 -0.98
N MET A 321 -7.60 -16.72 -2.13
CA MET A 321 -6.74 -16.65 -3.31
C MET A 321 -6.69 -15.23 -3.91
N VAL A 322 -7.82 -14.52 -3.98
CA VAL A 322 -7.90 -13.12 -4.42
C VAL A 322 -7.06 -12.24 -3.51
N GLY A 323 -7.19 -12.40 -2.18
CA GLY A 323 -6.34 -11.69 -1.21
C GLY A 323 -4.85 -12.01 -1.39
N ALA A 324 -4.51 -13.30 -1.58
CA ALA A 324 -3.13 -13.73 -1.76
C ALA A 324 -2.50 -13.18 -3.05
N ALA A 325 -3.19 -13.32 -4.17
CA ALA A 325 -2.68 -12.89 -5.47
C ALA A 325 -2.52 -11.36 -5.55
N SER A 326 -3.50 -10.59 -5.06
CA SER A 326 -3.43 -9.13 -5.04
C SER A 326 -2.30 -8.62 -4.14
N SER A 327 -2.17 -9.18 -2.93
CA SER A 327 -1.12 -8.75 -2.00
C SER A 327 0.28 -9.18 -2.44
N ALA A 328 0.40 -10.26 -3.23
CA ALA A 328 1.67 -10.63 -3.84
C ALA A 328 2.13 -9.66 -4.94
N LEU A 329 1.21 -8.96 -5.60
CA LEU A 329 1.53 -7.86 -6.53
C LEU A 329 2.14 -6.64 -5.83
N SER A 330 1.76 -6.35 -4.59
CA SER A 330 2.15 -5.13 -3.87
C SER A 330 3.68 -4.94 -3.78
N PRO A 331 4.49 -5.89 -3.26
CA PRO A 331 5.93 -5.74 -3.22
C PRO A 331 6.56 -5.67 -4.62
N CYS A 332 5.99 -6.36 -5.61
CA CYS A 332 6.47 -6.29 -6.99
C CYS A 332 6.26 -4.87 -7.57
N ILE A 333 5.08 -4.28 -7.39
CA ILE A 333 4.77 -2.92 -7.86
C ILE A 333 5.63 -1.89 -7.13
N GLN A 334 5.78 -2.01 -5.81
CA GLN A 334 6.62 -1.12 -5.01
C GLN A 334 8.08 -1.17 -5.45
N MET A 335 8.64 -2.37 -5.64
CA MET A 335 10.02 -2.54 -6.10
C MET A 335 10.21 -1.99 -7.51
N ARG A 336 9.23 -2.21 -8.42
CA ARG A 336 9.28 -1.62 -9.76
C ARG A 336 9.28 -0.09 -9.72
N LEU A 337 8.46 0.50 -8.86
CA LEU A 337 8.40 1.94 -8.70
C LEU A 337 9.73 2.50 -8.16
N MET A 338 10.35 1.82 -7.21
CA MET A 338 11.67 2.21 -6.67
C MET A 338 12.78 2.10 -7.73
N GLU A 339 12.80 1.03 -8.54
CA GLU A 339 13.76 0.88 -9.65
C GLU A 339 13.68 2.04 -10.64
N VAL A 340 12.48 2.41 -11.06
CA VAL A 340 12.28 3.44 -12.10
C VAL A 340 12.40 4.87 -11.57
N ALA A 341 12.23 5.07 -10.26
CA ALA A 341 12.40 6.38 -9.60
C ALA A 341 13.87 6.79 -9.45
N GLY A 342 14.81 5.83 -9.48
CA GLY A 342 16.25 6.09 -9.34
C GLY A 342 16.59 6.66 -7.96
N GLU A 343 17.18 7.86 -7.90
CA GLU A 343 17.59 8.49 -6.64
C GLU A 343 16.44 8.95 -5.75
N SER A 344 15.21 9.06 -6.29
CA SER A 344 14.01 9.55 -5.57
C SER A 344 13.21 8.41 -4.95
N GLN A 345 13.86 7.45 -4.30
CA GLN A 345 13.20 6.24 -3.77
C GLN A 345 12.22 6.54 -2.63
N THR A 346 12.47 7.59 -1.84
CA THR A 346 11.59 7.96 -0.71
C THR A 346 10.22 8.39 -1.18
N ILE A 347 10.16 9.27 -2.20
CA ILE A 347 8.87 9.67 -2.76
C ILE A 347 8.21 8.53 -3.51
N ALA A 348 8.98 7.67 -4.18
CA ALA A 348 8.44 6.49 -4.84
C ALA A 348 7.69 5.58 -3.86
N ALA A 349 8.26 5.33 -2.67
CA ALA A 349 7.59 4.58 -1.61
C ALA A 349 6.30 5.28 -1.12
N ALA A 350 6.32 6.60 -0.95
CA ALA A 350 5.14 7.37 -0.52
C ALA A 350 4.02 7.35 -1.57
N VAL A 351 4.34 7.57 -2.84
CA VAL A 351 3.33 7.55 -3.93
C VAL A 351 2.84 6.15 -4.27
N ASN A 352 3.54 5.10 -3.86
CA ASN A 352 3.01 3.74 -3.97
C ASN A 352 1.69 3.61 -3.19
N HIS A 353 1.62 4.14 -1.96
CA HIS A 353 0.37 4.18 -1.20
C HIS A 353 -0.73 4.97 -1.92
N SER A 354 -0.40 6.10 -2.56
CA SER A 354 -1.35 6.85 -3.38
C SER A 354 -1.85 6.02 -4.57
N SER A 355 -0.97 5.29 -5.24
CA SER A 355 -1.33 4.40 -6.36
C SER A 355 -2.31 3.30 -5.93
N LEU A 356 -2.00 2.61 -4.83
CA LEU A 356 -2.86 1.55 -4.29
C LEU A 356 -4.22 2.10 -3.86
N ASN A 357 -4.25 3.28 -3.25
CA ASN A 357 -5.49 3.94 -2.83
C ASN A 357 -6.27 4.54 -4.00
N LEU A 358 -5.60 4.95 -5.08
CA LEU A 358 -6.31 5.28 -6.32
C LEU A 358 -7.01 4.03 -6.88
N GLY A 359 -6.36 2.86 -6.81
CA GLY A 359 -6.97 1.57 -7.11
C GLY A 359 -8.16 1.26 -6.19
N ASN A 360 -8.04 1.51 -4.89
CA ASN A 360 -9.12 1.36 -3.92
C ASN A 360 -10.34 2.22 -4.31
N SER A 361 -10.11 3.50 -4.57
CA SER A 361 -11.18 4.42 -5.00
C SER A 361 -11.83 3.99 -6.32
N LEU A 362 -11.00 3.63 -7.31
CA LEU A 362 -11.46 3.19 -8.63
C LEU A 362 -12.28 1.89 -8.55
N GLY A 363 -11.78 0.90 -7.80
CA GLY A 363 -12.44 -0.40 -7.63
C GLY A 363 -13.78 -0.27 -6.92
N ALA A 364 -13.82 0.46 -5.80
CA ALA A 364 -15.05 0.70 -5.06
C ALA A 364 -16.10 1.44 -5.92
N TYR A 365 -15.65 2.45 -6.68
CA TYR A 365 -16.53 3.22 -7.56
C TYR A 365 -17.06 2.36 -8.74
N LEU A 366 -16.19 1.69 -9.49
CA LEU A 366 -16.59 0.87 -10.64
C LEU A 366 -17.46 -0.31 -10.21
N GLY A 367 -17.13 -0.96 -9.07
CA GLY A 367 -17.97 -1.99 -8.48
C GLY A 367 -19.37 -1.48 -8.15
N GLY A 368 -19.46 -0.27 -7.56
CA GLY A 368 -20.74 0.39 -7.30
C GLY A 368 -21.54 0.69 -8.57
N VAL A 369 -20.88 1.20 -9.61
CA VAL A 369 -21.54 1.50 -10.91
C VAL A 369 -22.22 0.28 -11.51
N VAL A 370 -21.54 -0.87 -11.55
CA VAL A 370 -22.12 -2.09 -12.12
C VAL A 370 -23.22 -2.69 -11.25
N ILE A 371 -23.13 -2.55 -9.92
CA ILE A 371 -24.19 -2.96 -8.99
C ILE A 371 -25.42 -2.05 -9.19
N ALA A 372 -25.24 -0.73 -9.19
CA ALA A 372 -26.33 0.22 -9.41
C ALA A 372 -27.00 0.07 -10.80
N ALA A 373 -26.26 -0.42 -11.78
CA ALA A 373 -26.80 -0.76 -13.11
C ALA A 373 -27.62 -2.08 -13.14
N GLY A 374 -27.77 -2.75 -11.97
CA GLY A 374 -28.59 -3.96 -11.85
C GLY A 374 -27.88 -5.26 -12.27
N TYR A 375 -26.56 -5.27 -12.40
CA TYR A 375 -25.81 -6.49 -12.74
C TYR A 375 -25.55 -7.41 -11.53
N GLY A 376 -26.01 -7.02 -10.33
CA GLY A 376 -25.89 -7.80 -9.10
C GLY A 376 -24.50 -7.74 -8.44
N TYR A 377 -24.38 -8.35 -7.27
CA TYR A 377 -23.18 -8.24 -6.40
C TYR A 377 -21.98 -9.07 -6.88
N LEU A 378 -22.10 -9.94 -7.90
CA LEU A 378 -20.95 -10.59 -8.54
C LEU A 378 -20.34 -9.75 -9.68
N ALA A 379 -21.05 -8.74 -10.20
CA ALA A 379 -20.54 -7.89 -11.27
C ALA A 379 -19.19 -7.23 -10.97
N PRO A 380 -18.89 -6.77 -9.73
CA PRO A 380 -17.57 -6.25 -9.37
C PRO A 380 -16.43 -7.23 -9.60
N THR A 381 -16.67 -8.54 -9.49
CA THR A 381 -15.66 -9.57 -9.77
C THR A 381 -15.27 -9.60 -11.24
N TRP A 382 -16.25 -9.43 -12.15
CA TRP A 382 -16.01 -9.31 -13.58
C TRP A 382 -15.32 -7.99 -13.95
N VAL A 383 -15.64 -6.89 -13.25
CA VAL A 383 -14.88 -5.62 -13.35
C VAL A 383 -13.43 -5.85 -12.98
N GLY A 384 -13.18 -6.56 -11.87
CA GLY A 384 -11.82 -6.89 -11.43
C GLY A 384 -11.05 -7.69 -12.48
N LEU A 385 -11.71 -8.70 -13.08
CA LEU A 385 -11.13 -9.51 -14.16
C LEU A 385 -10.83 -8.66 -15.41
N ALA A 386 -11.75 -7.77 -15.79
CA ALA A 386 -11.55 -6.87 -16.91
C ALA A 386 -10.36 -5.90 -16.68
N LEU A 387 -10.17 -5.41 -15.46
CA LEU A 387 -9.05 -4.53 -15.11
C LEU A 387 -7.68 -5.24 -15.13
N CYS A 388 -7.62 -6.57 -15.04
CA CYS A 388 -6.37 -7.31 -15.22
C CYS A 388 -5.79 -7.11 -16.63
N VAL A 389 -6.65 -6.96 -17.66
CA VAL A 389 -6.19 -6.80 -19.05
C VAL A 389 -5.36 -5.52 -19.22
N PRO A 390 -5.89 -4.30 -18.96
CA PRO A 390 -5.10 -3.08 -19.09
C PRO A 390 -3.91 -3.06 -18.13
N ALA A 391 -4.00 -3.67 -16.93
CA ALA A 391 -2.87 -3.77 -16.02
C ALA A 391 -1.72 -4.58 -16.64
N VAL A 392 -1.99 -5.74 -17.22
CA VAL A 392 -0.98 -6.57 -17.91
C VAL A 392 -0.43 -5.86 -19.14
N ILE A 393 -1.27 -5.17 -19.92
CA ILE A 393 -0.81 -4.35 -21.06
C ILE A 393 0.21 -3.29 -20.60
N LEU A 394 -0.08 -2.60 -19.48
CA LEU A 394 0.84 -1.61 -18.91
C LEU A 394 2.15 -2.24 -18.44
N VAL A 395 2.12 -3.47 -17.88
CA VAL A 395 3.34 -4.21 -17.53
C VAL A 395 4.18 -4.50 -18.78
N VAL A 396 3.55 -4.96 -19.87
CA VAL A 396 4.22 -5.21 -21.15
C VAL A 396 4.84 -3.92 -21.71
N VAL A 397 4.08 -2.83 -21.74
CA VAL A 397 4.56 -1.52 -22.20
C VAL A 397 5.74 -1.04 -21.35
N SER A 398 5.66 -1.14 -20.03
CA SER A 398 6.76 -0.78 -19.13
C SER A 398 8.01 -1.62 -19.37
N LEU A 399 7.87 -2.92 -19.66
CA LEU A 399 8.96 -3.82 -19.99
C LEU A 399 9.62 -3.43 -21.31
N MET A 400 8.82 -3.23 -22.37
CA MET A 400 9.33 -2.87 -23.71
C MET A 400 10.09 -1.54 -23.70
N LEU A 401 9.52 -0.52 -23.04
CA LEU A 401 10.18 0.77 -22.88
C LEU A 401 11.48 0.66 -22.07
N GLY A 402 11.51 -0.16 -21.03
CA GLY A 402 12.71 -0.42 -20.23
C GLY A 402 13.83 -1.07 -21.06
N ILE A 403 13.51 -2.05 -21.89
CA ILE A 403 14.47 -2.70 -22.81
C ILE A 403 15.00 -1.70 -23.83
N HIS A 404 14.12 -0.88 -24.41
CA HIS A 404 14.52 0.12 -25.41
C HIS A 404 15.46 1.18 -24.81
N GLN A 405 15.16 1.67 -23.60
CA GLN A 405 16.00 2.64 -22.90
C GLN A 405 17.39 2.07 -22.54
N ARG A 406 17.49 0.81 -22.14
CA ARG A 406 18.76 0.15 -21.87
C ARG A 406 19.60 0.02 -23.15
N ARG A 407 19.00 -0.45 -24.26
CA ARG A 407 19.70 -0.55 -25.56
C ARG A 407 20.20 0.80 -26.08
N ALA A 408 19.42 1.86 -25.91
CA ALA A 408 19.83 3.21 -26.28
C ALA A 408 21.03 3.72 -25.46
N ALA A 409 21.03 3.44 -24.14
CA ALA A 409 22.14 3.79 -23.25
C ALA A 409 23.41 3.00 -23.59
N ASP A 410 23.29 1.70 -23.87
CA ASP A 410 24.42 0.85 -24.28
C ASP A 410 25.03 1.31 -25.62
N ALA A 411 24.19 1.69 -26.61
CA ALA A 411 24.66 2.23 -27.88
C ALA A 411 25.41 3.56 -27.71
N GLN A 412 24.96 4.44 -26.81
CA GLN A 412 25.66 5.70 -26.53
C GLN A 412 27.00 5.50 -25.82
N SER A 413 27.12 4.51 -24.94
CA SER A 413 28.38 4.19 -24.26
C SER A 413 29.45 3.64 -25.21
N VAL A 414 29.03 2.85 -26.21
CA VAL A 414 29.94 2.34 -27.25
C VAL A 414 30.45 3.48 -28.12
N THR A 415 29.59 4.39 -28.56
CA THR A 415 30.02 5.54 -29.42
C THR A 415 30.92 6.52 -28.66
N HIS A 416 30.78 6.66 -27.35
CA HIS A 416 31.65 7.53 -26.54
C HIS A 416 33.03 6.91 -26.34
N ASN A 417 33.13 5.59 -26.16
CA ASN A 417 34.40 4.88 -26.04
C ASN A 417 35.18 4.89 -27.38
N ASP A 418 34.48 4.79 -28.52
CA ASP A 418 35.12 4.86 -29.85
C ASP A 418 35.62 6.27 -30.19
N SER A 419 34.99 7.33 -29.65
CA SER A 419 35.44 8.71 -29.82
C SER A 419 36.69 9.07 -28.99
N ASP A 420 36.82 8.49 -27.80
CA ASP A 420 37.99 8.69 -26.93
C ASP A 420 39.20 7.83 -27.37
N GLY A 421 38.97 6.68 -28.03
CA GLY A 421 40.02 5.80 -28.55
C GLY A 421 40.68 6.29 -29.85
N SER A 422 40.07 7.25 -30.57
CA SER A 422 40.61 7.76 -31.84
C SER A 422 41.52 9.01 -31.70
N GLY A 423 41.76 9.49 -30.48
CA GLY A 423 42.53 10.69 -30.19
C GLY A 423 44.00 10.49 -29.81
N ASP A 424 44.46 9.23 -29.62
CA ASP A 424 45.78 8.97 -29.02
C ASP A 424 46.84 8.34 -29.98
N ASP A 425 46.57 8.26 -31.29
CA ASP A 425 47.48 7.67 -32.25
C ASP A 425 48.34 8.71 -33.03
N SER A 426 48.51 9.95 -32.57
CA SER A 426 49.27 10.95 -33.31
C SER A 426 50.39 11.70 -32.56
N GLU A 427 50.91 11.18 -31.46
CA GLU A 427 52.19 11.70 -30.92
C GLU A 427 52.96 10.62 -30.19
N GLY A 428 54.04 10.11 -30.81
CA GLY A 428 54.97 9.27 -30.06
C GLY A 428 55.93 8.42 -30.86
N ALA A 429 56.49 8.94 -31.95
CA ALA A 429 57.74 8.40 -32.52
C ALA A 429 58.94 9.07 -31.84
N GLY A 430 59.64 8.37 -30.98
CA GLY A 430 60.96 8.81 -30.51
C GLY A 430 61.28 8.52 -29.05
N GLY A 431 62.08 7.49 -28.79
CA GLY A 431 62.74 7.40 -27.49
C GLY A 431 62.98 5.99 -26.97
N LEU A 432 64.11 5.43 -27.47
CA LEU A 432 64.82 4.26 -26.91
C LEU A 432 65.10 4.33 -25.43
N ARG A 433 65.12 3.17 -24.78
CA ARG A 433 66.12 2.58 -23.82
C ARG A 433 65.50 2.01 -22.59
N LEU A 434 65.60 0.69 -22.49
CA LEU A 434 66.54 -0.12 -21.73
C LEU A 434 66.21 -0.35 -20.23
N GLU A 435 66.18 -1.66 -19.94
CA GLU A 435 66.64 -2.31 -18.70
C GLU A 435 65.72 -2.18 -17.49
N GLN A 436 65.40 -3.16 -16.76
CA GLN A 436 66.01 -4.43 -16.33
C GLN A 436 64.94 -5.22 -15.52
N ASP A 437 64.87 -6.45 -15.82
CA ASP A 437 65.01 -7.65 -14.96
C ASP A 437 64.50 -7.62 -13.51
N ALA A 438 63.77 -8.66 -13.32
CA ALA A 438 63.96 -9.67 -12.30
C ALA A 438 63.02 -9.69 -11.08
N VAL A 439 62.61 -10.85 -10.88
CA VAL A 439 62.53 -11.71 -9.71
C VAL A 439 61.14 -11.86 -9.09
N LEU A 440 60.50 -12.93 -9.48
CA LEU A 440 60.28 -14.20 -8.78
C LEU A 440 59.65 -14.09 -7.34
N ASP A 441 58.60 -14.81 -7.27
CA ASP A 441 58.35 -15.87 -6.29
C ASP A 441 57.52 -15.55 -5.06
N GLY A 442 56.56 -16.36 -4.82
CA GLY A 442 56.39 -16.99 -3.55
C GLY A 442 54.99 -17.00 -2.94
N SER A 443 54.29 -18.05 -3.32
CA SER A 443 53.52 -18.98 -2.41
C SER A 443 52.55 -18.41 -1.36
N LEU A 444 51.31 -18.87 -1.45
CA LEU A 444 50.64 -19.81 -0.51
C LEU A 444 50.56 -19.37 0.96
N SER A 445 49.39 -18.94 1.37
CA SER A 445 48.59 -19.63 2.40
C SER A 445 47.25 -18.96 2.55
#